data_ae4936c9b9c7b62be89df77c1c6c9bf7
#
_entry.id   ae4936c9b9c7b62be89df77c1c6c9bf7
#
_cell.length_a   1.000
_cell.length_b   1.000
_cell.length_c   1.000
_cell.angle_alpha   90.00
_cell.angle_beta   90.00
_cell.angle_gamma   90.00
#
_symmetry.space_group_name_H-M   'P 1'
#
loop_
_entity.id
_entity.type
_entity.pdbx_description
1 polymer ?
#
loop_
_entity_poly.entity_id
_entity_poly.type
_entity_poly.pdbx_seq_one_letter_code
_entity_poly.pdbx_strand_id
1 'polypeptide(L)'
;MTNNVLLPIVNGIADALREINKSAQIYIDTPPNVDSATGGYFYIKPVALTSEKLLADAVLLHVTFDIMYFPPDLHDSNSVTLMDALYGLNFALPRIIPACNVNGQYEKKRPKKGQIIESKIVDDVAHVLARYDLHLDTEEKTELVKDVFFINE
;
A
#
# COMPACT_ATOMS: atom_id res chain seq x y z
N MET A 1 22.44 6.60 -1.53
CA MET A 1 21.01 6.67 -1.38
C MET A 1 20.35 5.41 -1.91
N THR A 2 19.46 4.86 -1.15
CA THR A 2 18.80 3.63 -1.51
C THR A 2 17.74 3.83 -2.59
N ASN A 3 17.68 2.88 -3.50
CA ASN A 3 16.66 2.87 -4.54
C ASN A 3 15.42 2.19 -3.99
N ASN A 4 14.45 2.98 -3.57
CA ASN A 4 13.25 2.46 -2.94
C ASN A 4 12.26 1.97 -3.99
N VAL A 5 12.26 0.67 -4.25
CA VAL A 5 11.38 0.06 -5.27
C VAL A 5 9.94 -0.08 -4.78
N LEU A 6 9.70 0.01 -3.48
CA LEU A 6 8.35 -0.10 -2.92
C LEU A 6 7.62 1.24 -2.86
N LEU A 7 8.36 2.34 -2.79
CA LEU A 7 7.75 3.67 -2.66
C LEU A 7 6.76 4.00 -3.78
N PRO A 8 7.05 3.70 -5.05
CA PRO A 8 6.08 3.95 -6.12
C PRO A 8 4.77 3.22 -5.90
N ILE A 9 4.80 2.00 -5.38
CA ILE A 9 3.57 1.23 -5.09
C ILE A 9 2.81 1.88 -3.94
N VAL A 10 3.49 2.27 -2.87
CA VAL A 10 2.88 2.94 -1.72
C VAL A 10 2.21 4.25 -2.18
N ASN A 11 2.89 5.02 -3.02
CA ASN A 11 2.33 6.25 -3.57
C ASN A 11 1.09 5.98 -4.42
N GLY A 12 1.12 4.91 -5.22
CA GLY A 12 -0.04 4.49 -6.02
C GLY A 12 -1.22 4.08 -5.16
N ILE A 13 -0.97 3.36 -4.07
CA ILE A 13 -2.01 3.01 -3.09
C ILE A 13 -2.58 4.28 -2.47
N ALA A 14 -1.72 5.20 -2.01
CA ALA A 14 -2.17 6.44 -1.39
C ALA A 14 -3.01 7.28 -2.34
N ASP A 15 -2.63 7.38 -3.61
CA ASP A 15 -3.41 8.11 -4.61
C ASP A 15 -4.80 7.47 -4.82
N ALA A 16 -4.87 6.14 -4.85
CA ALA A 16 -6.14 5.43 -4.95
C ALA A 16 -7.03 5.69 -3.74
N LEU A 17 -6.45 5.73 -2.54
CA LEU A 17 -7.19 6.03 -1.31
C LEU A 17 -7.74 7.45 -1.30
N ARG A 18 -7.00 8.42 -1.83
CA ARG A 18 -7.46 9.80 -1.92
C ARG A 18 -8.70 9.94 -2.82
N GLU A 19 -8.82 9.09 -3.81
CA GLU A 19 -10.00 9.08 -4.68
C GLU A 19 -11.22 8.50 -3.97
N ILE A 20 -11.03 7.58 -3.02
CA ILE A 20 -12.13 7.02 -2.23
C ILE A 20 -12.68 8.05 -1.24
N ASN A 21 -11.78 8.75 -0.52
CA ASN A 21 -12.17 9.72 0.49
C ASN A 21 -11.11 10.82 0.57
N LYS A 22 -11.41 11.97 -0.02
CA LYS A 22 -10.48 13.10 -0.09
C LYS A 22 -10.23 13.76 1.26
N SER A 23 -11.16 13.63 2.20
CA SER A 23 -11.03 14.23 3.52
C SER A 23 -10.29 13.35 4.52
N ALA A 24 -10.11 12.07 4.23
CA ALA A 24 -9.41 11.17 5.13
C ALA A 24 -7.89 11.39 5.03
N GLN A 25 -7.24 11.34 6.16
CA GLN A 25 -5.78 11.38 6.22
C GLN A 25 -5.20 10.00 5.88
N ILE A 26 -3.98 9.98 5.37
CA ILE A 26 -3.30 8.75 4.99
C ILE A 26 -1.98 8.67 5.75
N TYR A 27 -1.82 7.58 6.51
CA TYR A 27 -0.61 7.31 7.26
C TYR A 27 0.08 6.08 6.70
N ILE A 28 1.40 6.14 6.61
CA ILE A 28 2.21 5.07 6.04
C ILE A 28 3.16 4.58 7.11
N ASP A 29 3.03 3.30 7.48
CA ASP A 29 3.92 2.56 8.39
C ASP A 29 4.05 3.12 9.81
N THR A 30 3.65 4.36 10.06
CA THR A 30 3.70 4.97 11.39
C THR A 30 2.28 5.23 11.88
N PRO A 31 1.87 4.66 13.01
CA PRO A 31 0.53 4.90 13.54
C PRO A 31 0.32 6.39 13.81
N PRO A 32 -0.86 6.92 13.49
CA PRO A 32 -1.17 8.32 13.76
C PRO A 32 -1.46 8.55 15.24
N ASN A 33 -1.37 9.81 15.64
CA ASN A 33 -2.03 10.23 16.87
C ASN A 33 -3.53 10.29 16.59
N VAL A 34 -4.28 9.40 17.20
CA VAL A 34 -5.72 9.20 16.94
C VAL A 34 -6.51 10.50 17.15
N ASP A 35 -6.11 11.32 18.11
CA ASP A 35 -6.82 12.55 18.45
C ASP A 35 -6.75 13.61 17.34
N SER A 36 -5.83 13.48 16.38
CA SER A 36 -5.69 14.45 15.29
C SER A 36 -6.45 14.08 14.02
N ALA A 37 -7.03 12.89 13.95
CA ALA A 37 -7.66 12.39 12.73
C ALA A 37 -9.17 12.67 12.75
N THR A 38 -9.59 13.88 12.37
CA THR A 38 -10.98 14.32 12.47
C THR A 38 -11.89 13.81 11.35
N GLY A 39 -11.33 13.49 10.19
CA GLY A 39 -12.09 13.01 9.03
C GLY A 39 -11.97 11.51 8.78
N GLY A 40 -11.54 10.77 9.77
CA GLY A 40 -11.15 9.39 9.59
C GLY A 40 -9.76 9.30 8.97
N TYR A 41 -9.21 8.08 8.87
CA TYR A 41 -7.90 7.92 8.24
C TYR A 41 -7.71 6.53 7.66
N PHE A 42 -6.84 6.46 6.68
CA PHE A 42 -6.31 5.21 6.17
C PHE A 42 -4.91 4.97 6.74
N TYR A 43 -4.58 3.72 6.93
CA TYR A 43 -3.26 3.31 7.35
C TYR A 43 -2.75 2.24 6.38
N ILE A 44 -1.59 2.48 5.79
CA ILE A 44 -0.95 1.55 4.85
C ILE A 44 0.23 0.91 5.59
N LYS A 45 0.16 -0.40 5.80
CA LYS A 45 1.19 -1.14 6.51
C LYS A 45 1.71 -2.28 5.65
N PRO A 46 3.02 -2.32 5.33
CA PRO A 46 3.59 -3.50 4.69
C PRO A 46 3.65 -4.65 5.69
N VAL A 47 3.17 -5.83 5.31
CA VAL A 47 3.09 -6.96 6.22
C VAL A 47 3.87 -8.18 5.75
N ALA A 48 4.19 -8.29 4.46
CA ALA A 48 4.94 -9.43 3.96
C ALA A 48 5.69 -9.05 2.68
N LEU A 49 6.89 -9.59 2.55
CA LEU A 49 7.69 -9.50 1.34
C LEU A 49 8.29 -10.87 1.09
N THR A 50 7.96 -11.46 -0.05
CA THR A 50 8.56 -12.72 -0.49
C THR A 50 9.15 -12.54 -1.88
N SER A 51 10.11 -13.39 -2.23
CA SER A 51 10.76 -13.31 -3.53
C SER A 51 10.77 -14.67 -4.20
N GLU A 52 10.68 -14.66 -5.50
CA GLU A 52 10.74 -15.84 -6.35
C GLU A 52 11.78 -15.60 -7.43
N LYS A 53 12.74 -16.52 -7.51
CA LYS A 53 13.80 -16.42 -8.51
C LYS A 53 13.28 -16.90 -9.86
N LEU A 54 13.42 -16.08 -10.88
CA LEU A 54 13.04 -16.41 -12.24
C LEU A 54 14.28 -16.75 -13.07
N LEU A 55 14.06 -17.11 -14.32
CA LEU A 55 15.14 -17.35 -15.27
C LEU A 55 15.91 -16.06 -15.60
N ALA A 56 17.15 -16.18 -16.02
CA ALA A 56 18.01 -15.06 -16.45
C ALA A 56 18.24 -14.00 -15.35
N ASP A 57 18.40 -14.47 -14.10
CA ASP A 57 18.69 -13.63 -12.93
C ASP A 57 17.62 -12.60 -12.58
N ALA A 58 16.44 -12.72 -13.15
CA ALA A 58 15.31 -11.91 -12.76
C ALA A 58 14.72 -12.41 -11.44
N VAL A 59 14.10 -11.50 -10.69
CA VAL A 59 13.42 -11.80 -9.43
C VAL A 59 12.01 -11.22 -9.47
N LEU A 60 11.06 -12.02 -9.03
CA LEU A 60 9.69 -11.57 -8.80
C LEU A 60 9.48 -11.36 -7.31
N LEU A 61 9.17 -10.14 -6.92
CA LEU A 61 8.83 -9.80 -5.54
C LEU A 61 7.33 -9.77 -5.38
N HIS A 62 6.87 -10.37 -4.28
CA HIS A 62 5.47 -10.29 -3.86
C HIS A 62 5.42 -9.47 -2.58
N VAL A 63 4.82 -8.29 -2.63
CA VAL A 63 4.67 -7.46 -1.45
C VAL A 63 3.20 -7.36 -1.08
N THR A 64 2.90 -7.64 0.19
CA THR A 64 1.54 -7.59 0.72
C THR A 64 1.43 -6.43 1.69
N PHE A 65 0.38 -5.62 1.51
CA PHE A 65 0.05 -4.53 2.40
C PHE A 65 -1.27 -4.82 3.11
N ASP A 66 -1.35 -4.42 4.37
CA ASP A 66 -2.62 -4.31 5.08
C ASP A 66 -3.05 -2.85 4.98
N ILE A 67 -4.12 -2.60 4.26
CA ILE A 67 -4.68 -1.26 4.08
C ILE A 67 -5.91 -1.18 4.95
N MET A 68 -5.89 -0.27 5.93
CA MET A 68 -6.92 -0.16 6.95
C MET A 68 -7.64 1.17 6.83
N TYR A 69 -8.94 1.15 7.10
CA TYR A 69 -9.73 2.37 7.23
C TYR A 69 -10.30 2.47 8.64
N PHE A 70 -9.96 3.57 9.31
CA PHE A 70 -10.47 3.93 10.64
C PHE A 70 -11.51 5.03 10.44
N PRO A 71 -12.78 4.79 10.79
CA PRO A 71 -13.81 5.80 10.60
C PRO A 71 -13.60 7.00 11.52
N PRO A 72 -14.16 8.18 11.18
CA PRO A 72 -13.94 9.40 11.97
C PRO A 72 -14.49 9.33 13.37
N ASP A 73 -15.56 8.58 13.58
CA ASP A 73 -16.15 8.41 14.91
C ASP A 73 -16.44 6.93 15.14
N LEU A 74 -15.67 6.32 16.03
CA LEU A 74 -15.81 4.91 16.36
C LEU A 74 -17.14 4.60 17.03
N HIS A 75 -17.77 5.58 17.70
CA HIS A 75 -19.06 5.39 18.35
C HIS A 75 -20.22 5.39 17.34
N ASP A 76 -20.08 6.14 16.27
CA ASP A 76 -21.09 6.22 15.22
C ASP A 76 -20.80 5.31 14.03
N SER A 77 -19.64 4.64 14.03
CA SER A 77 -19.31 3.70 12.99
C SER A 77 -20.24 2.49 13.06
N ASN A 78 -20.85 2.14 11.95
CA ASN A 78 -21.71 0.99 11.83
C ASN A 78 -21.22 0.07 10.73
N SER A 79 -21.79 -1.13 10.68
CA SER A 79 -21.39 -2.15 9.70
C SER A 79 -21.55 -1.65 8.27
N VAL A 80 -22.57 -0.85 8.00
CA VAL A 80 -22.83 -0.33 6.65
C VAL A 80 -21.70 0.60 6.22
N THR A 81 -21.30 1.54 7.10
CA THR A 81 -20.20 2.47 6.80
C THR A 81 -18.89 1.73 6.54
N LEU A 82 -18.59 0.72 7.36
CA LEU A 82 -17.37 -0.07 7.20
C LEU A 82 -17.43 -0.94 5.95
N MET A 83 -18.59 -1.51 5.62
CA MET A 83 -18.76 -2.29 4.40
C MET A 83 -18.65 -1.42 3.15
N ASP A 84 -19.15 -0.18 3.18
CA ASP A 84 -18.95 0.77 2.09
C ASP A 84 -17.46 1.09 1.88
N ALA A 85 -16.72 1.25 2.97
CA ALA A 85 -15.28 1.46 2.90
C ALA A 85 -14.57 0.25 2.29
N LEU A 86 -14.93 -0.97 2.70
CA LEU A 86 -14.40 -2.19 2.11
C LEU A 86 -14.71 -2.28 0.62
N TYR A 87 -15.93 -1.93 0.22
CA TYR A 87 -16.30 -1.91 -1.19
C TYR A 87 -15.41 -0.96 -1.99
N GLY A 88 -15.22 0.27 -1.48
CA GLY A 88 -14.34 1.24 -2.13
C GLY A 88 -12.91 0.75 -2.26
N LEU A 89 -12.38 0.13 -1.19
CA LEU A 89 -11.04 -0.42 -1.21
C LEU A 89 -10.90 -1.58 -2.19
N ASN A 90 -11.88 -2.48 -2.22
CA ASN A 90 -11.88 -3.61 -3.15
C ASN A 90 -12.03 -3.18 -4.61
N PHE A 91 -12.64 -2.02 -4.84
CA PHE A 91 -12.75 -1.47 -6.19
C PHE A 91 -11.47 -0.78 -6.64
N ALA A 92 -10.82 -0.03 -5.73
CA ALA A 92 -9.68 0.83 -6.09
C ALA A 92 -8.34 0.08 -6.09
N LEU A 93 -8.13 -0.83 -5.13
CA LEU A 93 -6.83 -1.46 -4.91
C LEU A 93 -6.42 -2.51 -5.94
N PRO A 94 -7.33 -3.21 -6.65
CA PRO A 94 -6.90 -4.15 -7.69
C PRO A 94 -6.13 -3.53 -8.84
N ARG A 95 -6.20 -2.22 -8.99
CA ARG A 95 -5.42 -1.53 -10.02
C ARG A 95 -4.97 -0.18 -9.49
N ILE A 96 -3.67 -0.04 -9.30
CA ILE A 96 -3.07 1.21 -8.85
C ILE A 96 -2.15 1.75 -9.95
N ILE A 97 -1.85 3.04 -9.86
CA ILE A 97 -0.88 3.69 -10.75
C ILE A 97 0.31 4.10 -9.89
N PRO A 98 1.39 3.31 -9.90
CA PRO A 98 2.59 3.66 -9.15
C PRO A 98 3.12 5.03 -9.56
N ALA A 99 3.70 5.75 -8.62
CA ALA A 99 4.20 7.10 -8.86
C ALA A 99 5.40 7.39 -7.97
N CYS A 100 6.29 8.23 -8.47
CA CYS A 100 7.46 8.66 -7.71
C CYS A 100 7.87 10.08 -8.08
N ASN A 101 8.62 10.72 -7.19
CA ASN A 101 9.22 12.00 -7.47
C ASN A 101 10.55 11.80 -8.19
N VAL A 102 10.67 12.37 -9.37
CA VAL A 102 11.90 12.37 -10.17
C VAL A 102 12.28 13.82 -10.43
N ASN A 103 13.42 14.23 -9.90
CA ASN A 103 13.94 15.61 -10.05
C ASN A 103 12.89 16.68 -9.66
N GLY A 104 12.15 16.43 -8.57
CA GLY A 104 11.14 17.36 -8.09
C GLY A 104 9.78 17.27 -8.79
N GLN A 105 9.64 16.40 -9.76
CA GLN A 105 8.38 16.19 -10.47
C GLN A 105 7.76 14.85 -10.09
N TYR A 106 6.45 14.89 -9.86
CA TYR A 106 5.69 13.67 -9.53
C TYR A 106 5.30 12.97 -10.82
N GLU A 107 5.91 11.82 -11.07
CA GLU A 107 5.68 11.04 -12.29
C GLU A 107 4.88 9.78 -12.00
N LYS A 108 3.81 9.59 -12.76
CA LYS A 108 3.00 8.37 -12.70
C LYS A 108 3.56 7.33 -13.67
N LYS A 109 3.63 6.10 -13.22
CA LYS A 109 4.10 4.96 -14.01
C LYS A 109 2.92 4.22 -14.63
N ARG A 110 3.20 3.08 -15.25
CA ARG A 110 2.15 2.24 -15.83
C ARG A 110 1.28 1.65 -14.72
N PRO A 111 -0.03 1.48 -14.98
CA PRO A 111 -0.90 0.82 -14.02
C PRO A 111 -0.38 -0.55 -13.61
N LYS A 112 -0.53 -0.88 -12.34
CA LYS A 112 -0.13 -2.15 -11.78
C LYS A 112 -1.34 -2.86 -11.20
N LYS A 113 -1.48 -4.14 -11.56
CA LYS A 113 -2.54 -4.98 -11.06
C LYS A 113 -2.19 -5.49 -9.66
N GLY A 114 -3.16 -5.43 -8.76
CA GLY A 114 -3.05 -5.98 -7.43
C GLY A 114 -4.02 -7.14 -7.25
N GLN A 115 -3.71 -8.01 -6.29
CA GLN A 115 -4.57 -9.10 -5.89
C GLN A 115 -5.09 -8.83 -4.49
N ILE A 116 -6.41 -8.81 -4.34
CA ILE A 116 -7.03 -8.74 -3.01
C ILE A 116 -6.99 -10.14 -2.40
N ILE A 117 -6.31 -10.27 -1.28
CA ILE A 117 -6.16 -11.56 -0.59
C ILE A 117 -7.28 -11.76 0.41
N GLU A 118 -7.62 -10.71 1.16
CA GLU A 118 -8.63 -10.80 2.21
C GLU A 118 -9.22 -9.42 2.46
N SER A 119 -10.52 -9.38 2.77
CA SER A 119 -11.22 -8.18 3.21
C SER A 119 -12.04 -8.54 4.44
N LYS A 120 -11.89 -7.75 5.51
CA LYS A 120 -12.59 -8.06 6.76
C LYS A 120 -12.75 -6.80 7.61
N ILE A 121 -13.67 -6.90 8.56
CA ILE A 121 -13.86 -5.88 9.61
C ILE A 121 -13.42 -6.51 10.92
N VAL A 122 -12.49 -5.87 11.59
CA VAL A 122 -11.98 -6.32 12.90
C VAL A 122 -11.92 -5.12 13.81
N ASP A 123 -12.56 -5.22 14.99
CA ASP A 123 -12.57 -4.16 16.00
C ASP A 123 -12.98 -2.78 15.44
N ASP A 124 -14.03 -2.78 14.61
CA ASP A 124 -14.57 -1.58 13.95
C ASP A 124 -13.60 -0.90 12.98
N VAL A 125 -12.66 -1.67 12.45
CA VAL A 125 -11.71 -1.21 11.43
C VAL A 125 -11.86 -2.08 10.19
N ALA A 126 -11.96 -1.44 9.02
CA ALA A 126 -11.97 -2.15 7.75
C ALA A 126 -10.54 -2.48 7.33
N HIS A 127 -10.28 -3.73 6.99
CA HIS A 127 -8.98 -4.24 6.56
C HIS A 127 -9.06 -4.84 5.17
N VAL A 128 -8.12 -4.49 4.32
CA VAL A 128 -7.91 -5.17 3.04
C VAL A 128 -6.45 -5.54 2.91
N LEU A 129 -6.19 -6.83 2.72
CA LEU A 129 -4.86 -7.32 2.37
C LEU A 129 -4.75 -7.36 0.85
N ALA A 130 -3.83 -6.58 0.32
CA ALA A 130 -3.59 -6.48 -1.11
C ALA A 130 -2.14 -6.81 -1.43
N ARG A 131 -1.93 -7.63 -2.44
CA ARG A 131 -0.59 -8.04 -2.89
C ARG A 131 -0.29 -7.45 -4.24
N TYR A 132 0.91 -6.91 -4.38
CA TYR A 132 1.44 -6.40 -5.64
C TYR A 132 2.74 -7.12 -5.96
N ASP A 133 2.90 -7.45 -7.22
CA ASP A 133 4.08 -8.16 -7.70
C ASP A 133 5.00 -7.21 -8.44
N LEU A 134 6.30 -7.30 -8.14
CA LEU A 134 7.33 -6.49 -8.78
C LEU A 134 8.31 -7.38 -9.49
N HIS A 135 8.44 -7.16 -10.79
CA HIS A 135 9.40 -7.87 -11.62
C HIS A 135 10.69 -7.05 -11.69
N LEU A 136 11.77 -7.57 -11.14
CA LEU A 136 13.04 -6.87 -11.08
C LEU A 136 14.04 -7.51 -12.03
N ASP A 137 14.74 -6.70 -12.80
CA ASP A 137 15.85 -7.16 -13.62
C ASP A 137 17.13 -7.28 -12.78
N THR A 138 18.24 -7.68 -13.40
CA THR A 138 19.50 -7.92 -12.70
C THR A 138 20.02 -6.67 -11.99
N GLU A 139 19.89 -5.51 -12.60
CA GLU A 139 20.39 -4.26 -12.03
C GLU A 139 19.56 -3.83 -10.81
N GLU A 140 18.23 -3.84 -10.92
CA GLU A 140 17.32 -3.54 -9.82
C GLU A 140 17.48 -4.52 -8.68
N LYS A 141 17.66 -5.80 -8.99
CA LYS A 141 17.91 -6.86 -8.02
C LYS A 141 19.16 -6.59 -7.20
N THR A 142 20.24 -6.14 -7.83
CA THR A 142 21.49 -5.85 -7.13
C THR A 142 21.32 -4.74 -6.11
N GLU A 143 20.63 -3.67 -6.46
CA GLU A 143 20.34 -2.58 -5.54
C GLU A 143 19.42 -3.03 -4.40
N LEU A 144 18.40 -3.79 -4.71
CA LEU A 144 17.48 -4.32 -3.69
C LEU A 144 18.22 -5.22 -2.69
N VAL A 145 19.12 -6.06 -3.16
CA VAL A 145 19.91 -6.93 -2.27
C VAL A 145 20.70 -6.09 -1.29
N LYS A 146 21.33 -5.01 -1.72
CA LYS A 146 22.05 -4.11 -0.83
C LYS A 146 21.12 -3.51 0.23
N ASP A 147 19.95 -3.04 -0.19
CA ASP A 147 19.04 -2.31 0.69
C ASP A 147 18.33 -3.23 1.69
N VAL A 148 17.97 -4.44 1.27
CA VAL A 148 17.16 -5.35 2.08
C VAL A 148 18.03 -6.27 2.93
N PHE A 149 19.06 -6.87 2.36
CA PHE A 149 19.82 -7.91 3.04
C PHE A 149 20.97 -7.37 3.90
N PHE A 150 21.61 -6.28 3.51
CA PHE A 150 22.69 -5.71 4.33
C PHE A 150 22.16 -4.90 5.51
N ILE A 151 20.95 -4.36 5.43
CA ILE A 151 20.33 -3.67 6.55
C ILE A 151 19.87 -4.65 7.63
N ASN A 152 19.47 -5.86 7.24
CA ASN A 152 18.96 -6.87 8.15
C ASN A 152 20.05 -7.70 8.81
N GLU A 153 21.28 -7.54 8.43
CA GLU A 153 22.43 -8.14 9.11
C GLU A 153 22.86 -7.27 10.29
#